data_1a0c4d90974a9497f6673436acd023e0
#
_entry.id   1a0c4d90974a9497f6673436acd023e0
#
_cell.length_a   1.000
_cell.length_b   1.000
_cell.length_c   1.000
_cell.angle_alpha   90.00
_cell.angle_beta   90.00
_cell.angle_gamma   90.00
#
_symmetry.space_group_name_H-M   'P 1'
#
loop_
_entity.id
_entity.type
_entity.pdbx_description
1 polymer ?
#
loop_
_entity_poly.entity_id
_entity_poly.type
_entity_poly.pdbx_seq_one_letter_code
_entity_poly.pdbx_strand_id
1 'polypeptide(L)'
;MKEVYVIGHKNPDTDSICSAICYARFKNSVTGTNDYVPKRAGHLNEETQFVLSKCGVKAPMYIKDVRPQVKDIDIRKIDGIDENYSVRNAWKLMKELDVVTLPILEENRLKGLVTIGDVAKSYFEMYDSDILSVAHTSLRNIVDTLSGEIVTGDPDKIFEKGKMLIAAANPDMMESMIDEGDLVILGNRYESQLCAIEMEAGCLIICEGSKVSSTIIKMAKQHNCIIITTAFDTYTVARLLNQAIPVSFFMKQTALVKFKLNDFVEDIQD
;
A
#
# COMPACT_ATOMS: atom_id res chain seq x y z
N MET A 1 -0.43 8.65 25.59
CA MET A 1 -0.67 9.89 26.38
C MET A 1 0.38 10.90 25.96
N LYS A 2 0.03 12.14 25.70
CA LYS A 2 0.94 13.18 25.22
C LYS A 2 1.42 13.98 26.43
N GLU A 3 2.70 13.86 26.80
CA GLU A 3 3.27 14.63 27.91
C GLU A 3 3.21 16.13 27.62
N VAL A 4 2.76 16.93 28.58
CA VAL A 4 2.75 18.38 28.56
C VAL A 4 3.83 18.90 29.49
N TYR A 5 4.87 19.48 28.91
CA TYR A 5 5.98 20.02 29.72
C TYR A 5 5.60 21.38 30.33
N VAL A 6 5.78 21.47 31.64
CA VAL A 6 5.63 22.71 32.38
C VAL A 6 7.03 23.26 32.68
N ILE A 7 7.36 24.39 32.06
CA ILE A 7 8.72 24.96 32.09
C ILE A 7 8.64 26.43 32.50
N GLY A 8 9.53 26.86 33.35
CA GLY A 8 9.75 28.28 33.66
C GLY A 8 10.70 28.93 32.65
N HIS A 9 11.34 30.02 33.06
CA HIS A 9 12.27 30.77 32.19
C HIS A 9 13.62 30.05 31.99
N LYS A 10 14.40 30.53 30.99
CA LYS A 10 15.64 29.88 30.55
C LYS A 10 16.73 29.75 31.62
N ASN A 11 16.86 30.76 32.49
CA ASN A 11 17.80 30.76 33.62
C ASN A 11 17.00 30.62 34.92
N PRO A 12 16.58 29.39 35.27
CA PRO A 12 15.59 29.18 36.31
C PRO A 12 16.15 29.47 37.68
N ASP A 13 15.44 30.33 38.41
CA ASP A 13 15.62 30.54 39.85
C ASP A 13 14.68 29.64 40.66
N THR A 14 14.71 29.80 41.98
CA THR A 14 13.91 28.95 42.89
C THR A 14 12.44 29.06 42.64
N ASP A 15 11.93 30.31 42.34
CA ASP A 15 10.52 30.52 42.04
C ASP A 15 10.10 29.83 40.75
N SER A 16 10.87 30.01 39.68
CA SER A 16 10.65 29.35 38.40
C SER A 16 10.50 27.81 38.50
N ILE A 17 11.41 27.19 39.25
CA ILE A 17 11.42 25.72 39.43
C ILE A 17 10.26 25.27 40.31
N CYS A 18 10.03 25.93 41.43
CA CYS A 18 8.94 25.58 42.34
C CYS A 18 7.56 25.79 41.70
N SER A 19 7.38 26.89 40.98
CA SER A 19 6.15 27.17 40.25
C SER A 19 5.86 26.10 39.18
N ALA A 20 6.87 25.67 38.41
CA ALA A 20 6.70 24.61 37.44
C ALA A 20 6.26 23.27 38.07
N ILE A 21 6.88 22.89 39.19
CA ILE A 21 6.54 21.68 39.95
C ILE A 21 5.11 21.77 40.49
N CYS A 22 4.78 22.87 41.16
CA CYS A 22 3.47 23.08 41.79
C CYS A 22 2.36 23.12 40.73
N TYR A 23 2.56 23.81 39.63
CA TYR A 23 1.57 23.91 38.55
C TYR A 23 1.36 22.55 37.87
N ALA A 24 2.40 21.81 37.56
CA ALA A 24 2.26 20.45 36.99
C ALA A 24 1.46 19.53 37.93
N ARG A 25 1.78 19.56 39.24
CA ARG A 25 1.04 18.78 40.23
C ARG A 25 -0.42 19.20 40.35
N PHE A 26 -0.68 20.50 40.38
CA PHE A 26 -2.04 21.05 40.41
C PHE A 26 -2.84 20.62 39.19
N LYS A 27 -2.29 20.76 37.99
CA LYS A 27 -2.97 20.36 36.75
C LYS A 27 -3.26 18.87 36.74
N ASN A 28 -2.32 18.02 37.10
CA ASN A 28 -2.52 16.57 37.19
C ASN A 28 -3.64 16.22 38.18
N SER A 29 -3.70 16.92 39.33
CA SER A 29 -4.74 16.71 40.33
C SER A 29 -6.12 17.12 39.82
N VAL A 30 -6.23 18.25 39.11
CA VAL A 30 -7.49 18.75 38.55
C VAL A 30 -8.00 17.89 37.40
N THR A 31 -7.09 17.44 36.53
CA THR A 31 -7.45 16.64 35.35
C THR A 31 -7.55 15.14 35.63
N GLY A 32 -7.07 14.68 36.77
CA GLY A 32 -7.01 13.24 37.12
C GLY A 32 -6.01 12.47 36.26
N THR A 33 -4.97 13.16 35.69
CA THR A 33 -3.96 12.58 34.80
C THR A 33 -2.55 12.74 35.40
N ASN A 34 -1.56 12.18 34.72
CA ASN A 34 -0.12 12.41 34.98
C ASN A 34 0.58 13.01 33.76
N ASP A 35 -0.16 13.70 32.88
CA ASP A 35 0.34 14.17 31.61
C ASP A 35 1.22 15.42 31.75
N TYR A 36 1.02 16.22 32.84
CA TYR A 36 1.78 17.44 33.08
C TYR A 36 3.08 17.10 33.82
N VAL A 37 4.22 17.32 33.15
CA VAL A 37 5.56 16.95 33.65
C VAL A 37 6.41 18.20 33.83
N PRO A 38 6.90 18.50 35.05
CA PRO A 38 7.78 19.64 35.25
C PRO A 38 9.14 19.41 34.61
N LYS A 39 9.62 20.39 33.85
CA LYS A 39 10.96 20.40 33.22
C LYS A 39 11.67 21.70 33.56
N ARG A 40 12.99 21.76 33.33
CA ARG A 40 13.79 22.99 33.44
C ARG A 40 14.61 23.26 32.20
N ALA A 41 14.74 24.51 31.84
CA ALA A 41 15.48 24.95 30.65
C ALA A 41 16.92 25.42 30.97
N GLY A 42 17.34 25.36 32.23
CA GLY A 42 18.66 25.77 32.67
C GLY A 42 19.20 24.99 33.88
N HIS A 43 20.40 25.38 34.38
CA HIS A 43 21.01 24.78 35.55
C HIS A 43 20.32 25.29 36.82
N LEU A 44 20.27 24.41 37.82
CA LEU A 44 19.79 24.77 39.15
C LEU A 44 20.86 25.55 39.89
N ASN A 45 20.49 26.66 40.52
CA ASN A 45 21.37 27.36 41.48
C ASN A 45 21.38 26.64 42.85
N GLU A 46 22.30 27.02 43.71
CA GLU A 46 22.49 26.39 45.03
C GLU A 46 21.27 26.56 45.94
N GLU A 47 20.62 27.71 45.91
CA GLU A 47 19.39 28.00 46.63
C GLU A 47 18.28 27.06 46.26
N THR A 48 18.04 26.87 44.95
CA THR A 48 17.02 25.94 44.45
C THR A 48 17.32 24.50 44.84
N GLN A 49 18.59 24.08 44.76
CA GLN A 49 19.01 22.74 45.19
C GLN A 49 18.75 22.52 46.69
N PHE A 50 19.08 23.53 47.52
CA PHE A 50 18.79 23.50 48.94
C PHE A 50 17.31 23.35 49.26
N VAL A 51 16.46 24.19 48.62
CA VAL A 51 15.00 24.17 48.81
C VAL A 51 14.41 22.82 48.40
N LEU A 52 14.77 22.29 47.23
CA LEU A 52 14.27 21.00 46.74
C LEU A 52 14.72 19.85 47.69
N SER A 53 15.98 19.86 48.13
CA SER A 53 16.49 18.87 49.08
C SER A 53 15.75 18.92 50.39
N LYS A 54 15.52 20.12 50.96
CA LYS A 54 14.81 20.32 52.22
C LYS A 54 13.34 19.85 52.14
N CYS A 55 12.71 20.02 50.98
CA CYS A 55 11.33 19.60 50.76
C CYS A 55 11.22 18.11 50.31
N GLY A 56 12.33 17.40 50.13
CA GLY A 56 12.33 16.01 49.61
C GLY A 56 11.79 15.87 48.19
N VAL A 57 11.88 16.94 47.37
CA VAL A 57 11.36 16.98 46.03
C VAL A 57 12.45 16.76 44.99
N LYS A 58 12.27 15.84 44.05
CA LYS A 58 13.22 15.61 42.96
C LYS A 58 13.27 16.80 42.02
N ALA A 59 14.48 17.18 41.62
CA ALA A 59 14.69 18.23 40.63
C ALA A 59 14.04 17.86 39.26
N PRO A 60 13.36 18.81 38.57
CA PRO A 60 12.87 18.59 37.23
C PRO A 60 14.00 18.23 36.26
N MET A 61 13.71 17.33 35.33
CA MET A 61 14.67 16.97 34.30
C MET A 61 14.98 18.17 33.40
N TYR A 62 16.25 18.31 33.01
CA TYR A 62 16.69 19.31 32.06
C TYR A 62 16.17 19.00 30.65
N ILE A 63 15.62 19.99 29.98
CA ILE A 63 15.27 19.93 28.57
C ILE A 63 16.14 20.92 27.81
N LYS A 64 16.84 20.41 26.80
CA LYS A 64 17.80 21.23 26.02
C LYS A 64 17.10 22.05 24.96
N ASP A 65 16.04 21.53 24.38
CA ASP A 65 15.31 22.13 23.27
C ASP A 65 13.82 21.82 23.41
N VAL A 66 12.98 22.78 23.16
CA VAL A 66 11.51 22.69 23.24
C VAL A 66 10.83 22.77 21.88
N ARG A 67 11.60 22.85 20.80
CA ARG A 67 11.03 22.86 19.45
C ARG A 67 10.28 21.55 19.19
N PRO A 68 9.18 21.59 18.46
CA PRO A 68 8.42 20.38 18.11
C PRO A 68 9.27 19.42 17.27
N GLN A 69 9.21 18.17 17.61
CA GLN A 69 9.83 17.07 16.85
C GLN A 69 8.79 16.34 16.02
N VAL A 70 9.22 15.57 15.03
CA VAL A 70 8.34 14.74 14.18
C VAL A 70 7.39 13.89 15.01
N LYS A 71 7.85 13.32 16.13
CA LYS A 71 7.01 12.53 17.06
C LYS A 71 5.88 13.31 17.74
N ASP A 72 5.96 14.64 17.76
CA ASP A 72 5.00 15.53 18.44
C ASP A 72 3.84 15.96 17.52
N ILE A 73 4.01 15.73 16.20
CA ILE A 73 2.92 15.93 15.23
C ILE A 73 2.02 14.70 15.17
N ASP A 74 0.77 14.93 14.78
CA ASP A 74 -0.19 13.86 14.56
C ASP A 74 0.14 13.16 13.23
N ILE A 75 0.82 12.02 13.35
CA ILE A 75 1.24 11.20 12.21
C ILE A 75 0.25 10.05 12.05
N ARG A 76 -0.43 10.01 10.91
CA ARG A 76 -1.28 8.88 10.56
C ARG A 76 -0.42 7.64 10.29
N LYS A 77 -0.65 6.59 11.07
CA LYS A 77 0.03 5.30 10.86
C LYS A 77 -0.74 4.52 9.80
N ILE A 78 -0.03 4.15 8.73
CA ILE A 78 -0.56 3.35 7.64
C ILE A 78 0.40 2.19 7.45
N ASP A 79 -0.14 0.97 7.44
CA ASP A 79 0.64 -0.21 7.10
C ASP A 79 0.97 -0.19 5.61
N GLY A 80 2.19 -0.59 5.27
CA GLY A 80 2.62 -0.69 3.89
C GLY A 80 2.03 -1.91 3.20
N ILE A 81 1.97 -1.84 1.87
CA ILE A 81 1.53 -2.94 1.01
C ILE A 81 2.72 -3.61 0.33
N ASP A 82 2.55 -4.88 -0.06
CA ASP A 82 3.52 -5.60 -0.87
C ASP A 82 3.59 -5.04 -2.30
N GLU A 83 4.75 -5.11 -2.93
CA GLU A 83 4.98 -4.61 -4.29
C GLU A 83 4.15 -5.31 -5.37
N ASN A 84 3.76 -6.56 -5.12
CA ASN A 84 2.91 -7.36 -6.01
C ASN A 84 1.41 -7.08 -5.82
N TYR A 85 1.06 -6.19 -4.90
CA TYR A 85 -0.34 -5.81 -4.68
C TYR A 85 -0.95 -5.24 -5.96
N SER A 86 -2.15 -5.67 -6.35
CA SER A 86 -2.78 -5.15 -7.57
C SER A 86 -3.21 -3.70 -7.41
N VAL A 87 -3.18 -2.93 -8.51
CA VAL A 87 -3.72 -1.56 -8.55
C VAL A 87 -5.16 -1.51 -8.02
N ARG A 88 -5.98 -2.51 -8.36
CA ARG A 88 -7.36 -2.63 -7.86
C ARG A 88 -7.44 -2.71 -6.34
N ASN A 89 -6.61 -3.54 -5.73
CA ASN A 89 -6.60 -3.72 -4.29
C ASN A 89 -6.00 -2.50 -3.58
N ALA A 90 -4.97 -1.89 -4.17
CA ALA A 90 -4.42 -0.62 -3.67
C ALA A 90 -5.48 0.49 -3.67
N TRP A 91 -6.26 0.63 -4.75
CA TRP A 91 -7.37 1.58 -4.82
C TRP A 91 -8.44 1.32 -3.75
N LYS A 92 -8.85 0.05 -3.56
CA LYS A 92 -9.81 -0.31 -2.49
C LYS A 92 -9.30 0.10 -1.12
N LEU A 93 -8.03 -0.24 -0.83
CA LEU A 93 -7.40 0.09 0.45
C LEU A 93 -7.28 1.61 0.66
N MET A 94 -6.91 2.38 -0.37
CA MET A 94 -6.88 3.84 -0.30
C MET A 94 -8.25 4.42 0.08
N LYS A 95 -9.33 3.87 -0.50
CA LYS A 95 -10.70 4.28 -0.17
C LYS A 95 -11.10 3.91 1.25
N GLU A 96 -10.80 2.69 1.69
CA GLU A 96 -11.13 2.19 3.03
C GLU A 96 -10.41 3.00 4.11
N LEU A 97 -9.15 3.33 3.88
CA LEU A 97 -8.34 4.10 4.80
C LEU A 97 -8.50 5.61 4.63
N ASP A 98 -9.23 6.10 3.62
CA ASP A 98 -9.35 7.51 3.26
C ASP A 98 -7.98 8.18 3.10
N VAL A 99 -7.11 7.62 2.25
CA VAL A 99 -5.76 8.12 1.97
C VAL A 99 -5.51 8.19 0.47
N VAL A 100 -4.60 9.06 0.07
CA VAL A 100 -4.21 9.29 -1.34
C VAL A 100 -2.87 8.66 -1.70
N THR A 101 -2.19 8.06 -0.72
CA THR A 101 -0.86 7.47 -0.88
C THR A 101 -0.72 6.26 0.03
N LEU A 102 -0.12 5.18 -0.50
CA LEU A 102 0.25 4.00 0.27
C LEU A 102 1.75 3.74 0.15
N PRO A 103 2.42 3.40 1.27
CA PRO A 103 3.81 2.95 1.24
C PRO A 103 3.91 1.53 0.68
N ILE A 104 4.91 1.29 -0.17
CA ILE A 104 5.23 -0.03 -0.69
C ILE A 104 6.42 -0.57 0.08
N LEU A 105 6.28 -1.77 0.61
CA LEU A 105 7.31 -2.45 1.38
C LEU A 105 7.84 -3.67 0.63
N GLU A 106 9.14 -3.89 0.76
CA GLU A 106 9.83 -5.12 0.42
C GLU A 106 10.60 -5.58 1.66
N GLU A 107 10.37 -6.79 2.12
CA GLU A 107 10.99 -7.34 3.36
C GLU A 107 10.93 -6.36 4.55
N ASN A 108 9.79 -5.72 4.74
CA ASN A 108 9.55 -4.73 5.80
C ASN A 108 10.38 -3.42 5.68
N ARG A 109 10.93 -3.14 4.48
CA ARG A 109 11.66 -1.91 4.16
C ARG A 109 10.88 -1.07 3.17
N LEU A 110 10.83 0.23 3.40
CA LEU A 110 10.17 1.15 2.48
C LEU A 110 10.92 1.19 1.15
N LYS A 111 10.27 0.65 0.09
CA LYS A 111 10.79 0.59 -1.29
C LYS A 111 10.31 1.78 -2.12
N GLY A 112 9.08 2.19 -1.95
CA GLY A 112 8.46 3.25 -2.73
C GLY A 112 7.12 3.69 -2.19
N LEU A 113 6.45 4.51 -2.99
CA LEU A 113 5.09 4.98 -2.73
C LEU A 113 4.24 4.78 -3.98
N VAL A 114 2.98 4.42 -3.80
CA VAL A 114 1.95 4.48 -4.83
C VAL A 114 0.91 5.53 -4.46
N THR A 115 0.54 6.38 -5.42
CA THR A 115 -0.41 7.48 -5.23
C THR A 115 -1.69 7.28 -6.03
N ILE A 116 -2.72 8.04 -5.71
CA ILE A 116 -3.95 8.10 -6.52
C ILE A 116 -3.66 8.48 -7.98
N GLY A 117 -2.63 9.33 -8.22
CA GLY A 117 -2.18 9.69 -9.56
C GLY A 117 -1.64 8.49 -10.34
N ASP A 118 -0.92 7.60 -9.68
CA ASP A 118 -0.40 6.37 -10.31
C ASP A 118 -1.53 5.40 -10.64
N VAL A 119 -2.54 5.31 -9.77
CA VAL A 119 -3.79 4.55 -10.05
C VAL A 119 -4.54 5.14 -11.25
N ALA A 120 -4.68 6.47 -11.32
CA ALA A 120 -5.31 7.13 -12.46
C ALA A 120 -4.52 6.90 -13.76
N LYS A 121 -3.19 6.98 -13.69
CA LYS A 121 -2.29 6.70 -14.81
C LYS A 121 -2.50 5.29 -15.37
N SER A 122 -2.61 4.27 -14.51
CA SER A 122 -2.89 2.90 -14.91
C SER A 122 -4.20 2.74 -15.71
N TYR A 123 -5.15 3.63 -15.47
CA TYR A 123 -6.44 3.59 -16.16
C TYR A 123 -6.45 4.36 -17.48
N PHE A 124 -5.73 5.48 -17.57
CA PHE A 124 -5.78 6.39 -18.71
C PHE A 124 -4.66 6.22 -19.73
N GLU A 125 -3.51 5.67 -19.33
CA GLU A 125 -2.33 5.60 -20.20
C GLU A 125 -1.98 4.17 -20.66
N MET A 126 -2.71 3.14 -20.21
CA MET A 126 -2.43 1.75 -20.55
C MET A 126 -3.31 1.30 -21.74
N TYR A 127 -2.76 1.42 -22.93
CA TYR A 127 -3.42 1.00 -24.18
C TYR A 127 -2.77 -0.24 -24.80
N ASP A 128 -1.61 -0.64 -24.35
CA ASP A 128 -0.86 -1.73 -24.94
C ASP A 128 -1.45 -3.08 -24.52
N SER A 129 -1.68 -3.93 -25.51
CA SER A 129 -2.30 -5.24 -25.29
C SER A 129 -1.40 -6.22 -24.55
N ASP A 130 -0.09 -5.98 -24.50
CA ASP A 130 0.91 -6.80 -23.80
C ASP A 130 1.24 -6.31 -22.38
N ILE A 131 0.53 -5.32 -21.89
CA ILE A 131 0.84 -4.67 -20.61
C ILE A 131 0.90 -5.62 -19.40
N LEU A 132 0.07 -6.68 -19.40
CA LEU A 132 0.08 -7.66 -18.31
C LEU A 132 1.38 -8.45 -18.26
N SER A 133 1.94 -8.81 -19.42
CA SER A 133 3.22 -9.52 -19.51
C SER A 133 4.40 -8.59 -19.21
N VAL A 134 4.38 -7.37 -19.72
CA VAL A 134 5.41 -6.35 -19.46
C VAL A 134 5.46 -6.00 -17.96
N ALA A 135 4.31 -5.96 -17.31
CA ALA A 135 4.21 -5.68 -15.87
C ALA A 135 4.44 -6.93 -14.99
N HIS A 136 4.74 -8.10 -15.57
CA HIS A 136 4.91 -9.36 -14.84
C HIS A 136 3.74 -9.66 -13.89
N THR A 137 2.51 -9.53 -14.42
CA THR A 137 1.29 -9.66 -13.61
C THR A 137 1.06 -11.10 -13.17
N SER A 138 0.84 -11.32 -11.87
CA SER A 138 0.52 -12.64 -11.35
C SER A 138 -0.90 -13.06 -11.73
N LEU A 139 -1.10 -14.36 -11.96
CA LEU A 139 -2.44 -14.91 -12.22
C LEU A 139 -3.37 -14.72 -11.02
N ARG A 140 -2.83 -14.74 -9.81
CA ARG A 140 -3.58 -14.43 -8.58
C ARG A 140 -4.21 -13.03 -8.67
N ASN A 141 -3.45 -12.02 -9.09
CA ASN A 141 -3.99 -10.67 -9.27
C ASN A 141 -5.10 -10.62 -10.34
N ILE A 142 -4.94 -11.39 -11.42
CA ILE A 142 -5.96 -11.49 -12.48
C ILE A 142 -7.25 -12.12 -11.92
N VAL A 143 -7.13 -13.25 -11.26
CA VAL A 143 -8.27 -13.98 -10.65
C VAL A 143 -8.97 -13.11 -9.62
N ASP A 144 -8.24 -12.50 -8.70
CA ASP A 144 -8.80 -11.61 -7.66
C ASP A 144 -9.51 -10.40 -8.28
N THR A 145 -8.90 -9.81 -9.33
CA THR A 145 -9.47 -8.65 -10.02
C THR A 145 -10.78 -9.00 -10.72
N LEU A 146 -10.85 -10.18 -11.32
CA LEU A 146 -12.02 -10.65 -12.05
C LEU A 146 -13.04 -11.37 -11.16
N SER A 147 -12.78 -11.50 -9.84
CA SER A 147 -13.59 -12.32 -8.94
C SER A 147 -13.84 -13.71 -9.54
N GLY A 148 -12.79 -14.27 -10.15
CA GLY A 148 -12.85 -15.50 -10.95
C GLY A 148 -12.37 -16.71 -10.17
N GLU A 149 -12.42 -17.86 -10.85
CA GLU A 149 -11.94 -19.16 -10.36
C GLU A 149 -10.97 -19.77 -11.35
N ILE A 150 -9.88 -20.36 -10.85
CA ILE A 150 -8.94 -21.13 -11.69
C ILE A 150 -9.48 -22.54 -11.90
N VAL A 151 -9.69 -22.90 -13.16
CA VAL A 151 -10.10 -24.26 -13.55
C VAL A 151 -8.88 -25.13 -13.86
N THR A 152 -7.85 -24.54 -14.50
CA THR A 152 -6.56 -25.22 -14.77
C THR A 152 -5.43 -24.23 -14.56
N GLY A 153 -4.27 -24.73 -14.11
CA GLY A 153 -3.05 -23.94 -13.95
C GLY A 153 -2.71 -23.61 -12.51
N ASP A 154 -1.57 -22.93 -12.32
CA ASP A 154 -1.02 -22.53 -11.04
C ASP A 154 -1.36 -21.05 -10.78
N PRO A 155 -2.04 -20.70 -9.67
CA PRO A 155 -2.37 -19.31 -9.33
C PRO A 155 -1.13 -18.43 -9.11
N ASP A 156 0.00 -19.01 -8.75
CA ASP A 156 1.22 -18.26 -8.44
C ASP A 156 2.10 -18.00 -9.69
N LYS A 157 1.68 -18.51 -10.86
CA LYS A 157 2.36 -18.24 -12.12
C LYS A 157 2.25 -16.77 -12.49
N ILE A 158 3.36 -16.23 -13.02
CA ILE A 158 3.43 -14.85 -13.55
C ILE A 158 3.15 -14.90 -15.07
N PHE A 159 2.40 -13.92 -15.55
CA PHE A 159 2.17 -13.73 -16.98
C PHE A 159 3.35 -12.96 -17.57
N GLU A 160 4.24 -13.67 -18.28
CA GLU A 160 5.53 -13.15 -18.76
C GLU A 160 5.56 -12.92 -20.27
N LYS A 161 4.62 -13.50 -21.03
CA LYS A 161 4.60 -13.47 -22.49
C LYS A 161 3.17 -13.39 -22.99
N GLY A 162 2.99 -12.70 -24.11
CA GLY A 162 1.73 -12.62 -24.84
C GLY A 162 0.98 -11.32 -24.61
N LYS A 163 0.00 -11.11 -25.45
CA LYS A 163 -0.93 -9.97 -25.42
C LYS A 163 -2.32 -10.39 -24.95
N MET A 164 -3.13 -9.44 -24.59
CA MET A 164 -4.56 -9.64 -24.34
C MET A 164 -5.35 -9.44 -25.61
N LEU A 165 -6.27 -10.33 -25.89
CA LEU A 165 -7.21 -10.16 -27.00
C LEU A 165 -8.59 -10.70 -26.67
N ILE A 166 -9.64 -10.15 -27.31
CA ILE A 166 -11.00 -10.64 -27.23
C ILE A 166 -11.26 -11.48 -28.47
N ALA A 167 -11.61 -12.75 -28.26
CA ALA A 167 -11.97 -13.67 -29.34
C ALA A 167 -13.37 -13.39 -29.88
N ALA A 168 -13.53 -12.27 -30.58
CA ALA A 168 -14.80 -11.86 -31.17
C ALA A 168 -15.00 -12.35 -32.62
N ALA A 169 -13.94 -12.90 -33.23
CA ALA A 169 -13.96 -13.44 -34.59
C ALA A 169 -14.43 -14.90 -34.62
N ASN A 170 -14.64 -15.41 -35.85
CA ASN A 170 -14.80 -16.86 -36.04
C ASN A 170 -13.46 -17.59 -35.89
N PRO A 171 -13.43 -18.93 -35.67
CA PRO A 171 -12.21 -19.68 -35.46
C PRO A 171 -11.14 -19.47 -36.53
N ASP A 172 -11.52 -19.51 -37.84
CA ASP A 172 -10.56 -19.36 -38.94
C ASP A 172 -9.81 -18.01 -38.91
N MET A 173 -10.46 -16.94 -38.45
CA MET A 173 -9.81 -15.65 -38.26
C MET A 173 -9.00 -15.60 -36.94
N MET A 174 -9.47 -16.28 -35.91
CA MET A 174 -8.77 -16.34 -34.62
C MET A 174 -7.39 -16.98 -34.73
N GLU A 175 -7.22 -18.00 -35.57
CA GLU A 175 -5.91 -18.64 -35.85
C GLU A 175 -4.84 -17.63 -36.25
N SER A 176 -5.22 -16.60 -37.03
CA SER A 176 -4.28 -15.56 -37.47
C SER A 176 -4.06 -14.44 -36.44
N MET A 177 -4.82 -14.40 -35.35
CA MET A 177 -4.79 -13.33 -34.36
C MET A 177 -4.12 -13.74 -33.04
N ILE A 178 -4.15 -15.05 -32.74
CA ILE A 178 -3.63 -15.59 -31.48
C ILE A 178 -2.18 -16.04 -31.68
N ASP A 179 -1.31 -15.52 -30.84
CA ASP A 179 0.07 -15.95 -30.75
C ASP A 179 0.30 -16.81 -29.48
N GLU A 180 1.37 -17.62 -29.50
CA GLU A 180 1.78 -18.42 -28.35
C GLU A 180 1.93 -17.59 -27.08
N GLY A 181 1.25 -18.00 -26.01
CA GLY A 181 1.30 -17.34 -24.71
C GLY A 181 0.25 -16.27 -24.50
N ASP A 182 -0.55 -15.94 -25.50
CA ASP A 182 -1.57 -14.89 -25.39
C ASP A 182 -2.63 -15.18 -24.32
N LEU A 183 -3.20 -14.12 -23.74
CA LEU A 183 -4.37 -14.17 -22.88
C LEU A 183 -5.62 -13.87 -23.72
N VAL A 184 -6.48 -14.88 -23.87
CA VAL A 184 -7.66 -14.80 -24.72
C VAL A 184 -8.93 -14.70 -23.89
N ILE A 185 -9.70 -13.62 -24.09
CA ILE A 185 -10.99 -13.37 -23.44
C ILE A 185 -12.09 -13.89 -24.37
N LEU A 186 -12.90 -14.80 -23.89
CA LEU A 186 -13.94 -15.44 -24.72
C LEU A 186 -15.13 -15.92 -23.87
N GLY A 187 -16.21 -16.25 -24.56
CA GLY A 187 -17.41 -16.82 -23.95
C GLY A 187 -17.45 -18.34 -24.01
N ASN A 188 -18.66 -18.88 -24.14
CA ASN A 188 -18.95 -20.31 -24.06
C ASN A 188 -18.85 -21.08 -25.38
N ARG A 189 -18.36 -20.48 -26.46
CA ARG A 189 -18.23 -21.18 -27.76
C ARG A 189 -17.11 -22.21 -27.69
N TYR A 190 -17.49 -23.48 -27.83
CA TYR A 190 -16.56 -24.61 -27.75
C TYR A 190 -15.42 -24.50 -28.79
N GLU A 191 -15.78 -24.18 -30.04
CA GLU A 191 -14.85 -24.07 -31.16
C GLU A 191 -13.81 -22.97 -30.93
N SER A 192 -14.23 -21.84 -30.36
CA SER A 192 -13.31 -20.73 -30.03
C SER A 192 -12.36 -21.10 -28.90
N GLN A 193 -12.85 -21.83 -27.89
CA GLN A 193 -12.00 -22.33 -26.80
C GLN A 193 -10.97 -23.33 -27.32
N LEU A 194 -11.40 -24.25 -28.19
CA LEU A 194 -10.55 -25.25 -28.82
C LEU A 194 -9.46 -24.59 -29.67
N CYS A 195 -9.85 -23.69 -30.58
CA CYS A 195 -8.94 -22.96 -31.45
C CYS A 195 -7.87 -22.20 -30.62
N ALA A 196 -8.26 -21.49 -29.57
CA ALA A 196 -7.31 -20.76 -28.75
C ALA A 196 -6.28 -21.69 -28.05
N ILE A 197 -6.69 -22.88 -27.61
CA ILE A 197 -5.77 -23.85 -27.00
C ILE A 197 -4.82 -24.43 -28.07
N GLU A 198 -5.32 -24.74 -29.27
CA GLU A 198 -4.52 -25.26 -30.38
C GLU A 198 -3.49 -24.26 -30.90
N MET A 199 -3.82 -22.93 -30.81
CA MET A 199 -2.89 -21.83 -31.09
C MET A 199 -1.94 -21.53 -29.93
N GLU A 200 -1.86 -22.39 -28.94
CA GLU A 200 -0.95 -22.28 -27.80
C GLU A 200 -1.14 -21.01 -26.94
N ALA A 201 -2.39 -20.54 -26.83
CA ALA A 201 -2.71 -19.48 -25.89
C ALA A 201 -2.29 -19.86 -24.47
N GLY A 202 -1.65 -18.94 -23.77
CA GLY A 202 -1.17 -19.15 -22.41
C GLY A 202 -2.27 -19.14 -21.36
N CYS A 203 -3.34 -18.36 -21.60
CA CYS A 203 -4.45 -18.22 -20.67
C CYS A 203 -5.77 -17.97 -21.40
N LEU A 204 -6.84 -18.66 -21.00
CA LEU A 204 -8.20 -18.40 -21.41
C LEU A 204 -9.01 -17.81 -20.25
N ILE A 205 -9.72 -16.71 -20.48
CA ILE A 205 -10.71 -16.18 -19.54
C ILE A 205 -12.10 -16.46 -20.09
N ILE A 206 -12.81 -17.38 -19.47
CA ILE A 206 -14.17 -17.78 -19.85
C ILE A 206 -15.16 -16.91 -19.09
N CYS A 207 -15.91 -16.09 -19.82
CA CYS A 207 -16.83 -15.09 -19.29
C CYS A 207 -18.24 -15.65 -19.00
N GLU A 208 -19.08 -14.81 -18.36
CA GLU A 208 -20.53 -15.03 -18.13
C GLU A 208 -20.86 -16.28 -17.30
N GLY A 209 -19.95 -16.71 -16.39
CA GLY A 209 -20.18 -17.88 -15.54
C GLY A 209 -20.33 -19.18 -16.31
N SER A 210 -19.85 -19.22 -17.55
CA SER A 210 -20.02 -20.38 -18.44
C SER A 210 -19.22 -21.58 -17.94
N LYS A 211 -19.82 -22.76 -18.01
CA LYS A 211 -19.17 -24.01 -17.65
C LYS A 211 -18.21 -24.45 -18.76
N VAL A 212 -17.01 -24.82 -18.35
CA VAL A 212 -16.00 -25.40 -19.26
C VAL A 212 -16.19 -26.89 -19.38
N SER A 213 -16.17 -27.43 -20.60
CA SER A 213 -16.33 -28.86 -20.82
C SER A 213 -15.10 -29.64 -20.34
N SER A 214 -15.30 -30.91 -19.94
CA SER A 214 -14.21 -31.75 -19.51
C SER A 214 -13.15 -32.00 -20.62
N THR A 215 -13.58 -31.99 -21.88
CA THR A 215 -12.69 -32.11 -23.05
C THR A 215 -11.76 -30.88 -23.12
N ILE A 216 -12.29 -29.67 -23.03
CA ILE A 216 -11.52 -28.42 -23.03
C ILE A 216 -10.53 -28.40 -21.85
N ILE A 217 -10.99 -28.78 -20.65
CA ILE A 217 -10.11 -28.88 -19.45
C ILE A 217 -8.95 -29.83 -19.70
N LYS A 218 -9.22 -31.00 -20.30
CA LYS A 218 -8.18 -31.99 -20.61
C LYS A 218 -7.17 -31.44 -21.62
N MET A 219 -7.64 -30.80 -22.68
CA MET A 219 -6.77 -30.22 -23.70
C MET A 219 -5.94 -29.08 -23.13
N ALA A 220 -6.55 -28.15 -22.38
CA ALA A 220 -5.82 -27.08 -21.71
C ALA A 220 -4.67 -27.59 -20.85
N LYS A 221 -4.88 -28.69 -20.10
CA LYS A 221 -3.82 -29.32 -19.32
C LYS A 221 -2.70 -29.91 -20.18
N GLN A 222 -3.03 -30.47 -21.36
CA GLN A 222 -2.04 -31.00 -22.29
C GLN A 222 -1.17 -29.95 -22.93
N HIS A 223 -1.74 -28.75 -23.17
CA HIS A 223 -1.08 -27.61 -23.80
C HIS A 223 -0.56 -26.57 -22.77
N ASN A 224 -0.59 -26.90 -21.45
CA ASN A 224 -0.22 -25.97 -20.37
C ASN A 224 -0.98 -24.63 -20.41
N CYS A 225 -2.17 -24.63 -21.00
CA CYS A 225 -3.04 -23.47 -21.06
C CYS A 225 -3.82 -23.31 -19.76
N ILE A 226 -3.83 -22.11 -19.23
CA ILE A 226 -4.53 -21.76 -18.00
C ILE A 226 -5.97 -21.41 -18.35
N ILE A 227 -6.91 -21.87 -17.54
CA ILE A 227 -8.32 -21.46 -17.69
C ILE A 227 -8.80 -20.82 -16.41
N ILE A 228 -9.30 -19.58 -16.55
CA ILE A 228 -9.96 -18.81 -15.53
C ILE A 228 -11.42 -18.62 -15.95
N THR A 229 -12.35 -18.81 -15.03
CA THR A 229 -13.78 -18.49 -15.25
C THR A 229 -14.20 -17.29 -14.42
N THR A 230 -15.08 -16.47 -14.93
CA THR A 230 -15.65 -15.33 -14.21
C THR A 230 -17.11 -15.11 -14.59
N ALA A 231 -17.89 -14.54 -13.69
CA ALA A 231 -19.29 -14.15 -13.95
C ALA A 231 -19.38 -12.86 -14.80
N PHE A 232 -18.30 -12.11 -14.96
CA PHE A 232 -18.31 -10.89 -15.77
C PHE A 232 -18.41 -11.19 -17.27
N ASP A 233 -18.99 -10.26 -18.01
CA ASP A 233 -18.98 -10.25 -19.48
C ASP A 233 -17.60 -9.85 -20.03
N THR A 234 -17.39 -10.10 -21.35
CA THR A 234 -16.10 -9.85 -22.03
C THR A 234 -15.65 -8.39 -21.97
N TYR A 235 -16.58 -7.44 -22.08
CA TYR A 235 -16.26 -6.01 -22.00
C TYR A 235 -15.81 -5.61 -20.61
N THR A 236 -16.51 -6.08 -19.57
CA THR A 236 -16.16 -5.84 -18.17
C THR A 236 -14.79 -6.45 -17.85
N VAL A 237 -14.53 -7.69 -18.30
CA VAL A 237 -13.23 -8.35 -18.14
C VAL A 237 -12.11 -7.52 -18.77
N ALA A 238 -12.25 -7.14 -20.04
CA ALA A 238 -11.24 -6.35 -20.75
C ALA A 238 -10.92 -5.03 -20.03
N ARG A 239 -11.93 -4.36 -19.46
CA ARG A 239 -11.74 -3.12 -18.68
C ARG A 239 -11.07 -3.34 -17.33
N LEU A 240 -11.28 -4.47 -16.69
CA LEU A 240 -10.76 -4.75 -15.35
C LEU A 240 -9.33 -5.28 -15.38
N LEU A 241 -8.89 -5.93 -16.44
CA LEU A 241 -7.58 -6.58 -16.50
C LEU A 241 -6.43 -5.63 -16.21
N ASN A 242 -6.47 -4.39 -16.69
CA ASN A 242 -5.44 -3.41 -16.38
C ASN A 242 -5.32 -3.08 -14.89
N GLN A 243 -6.35 -3.35 -14.11
CA GLN A 243 -6.34 -3.15 -12.66
C GLN A 243 -5.68 -4.31 -11.90
N ALA A 244 -5.37 -5.43 -12.59
CA ALA A 244 -4.64 -6.56 -12.02
C ALA A 244 -3.12 -6.31 -11.95
N ILE A 245 -2.61 -5.32 -12.68
CA ILE A 245 -1.20 -4.95 -12.74
C ILE A 245 -0.68 -4.67 -11.32
N PRO A 246 0.53 -5.16 -10.96
CA PRO A 246 1.10 -4.91 -9.65
C PRO A 246 1.51 -3.43 -9.48
N VAL A 247 1.38 -2.91 -8.27
CA VAL A 247 1.73 -1.51 -7.95
C VAL A 247 3.20 -1.19 -8.18
N SER A 248 4.08 -2.19 -8.13
CA SER A 248 5.50 -2.04 -8.44
C SER A 248 5.76 -1.49 -9.83
N PHE A 249 4.88 -1.77 -10.79
CA PHE A 249 4.99 -1.26 -12.16
C PHE A 249 4.86 0.27 -12.24
N PHE A 250 4.07 0.86 -11.35
CA PHE A 250 3.82 2.32 -11.30
C PHE A 250 4.65 3.03 -10.23
N MET A 251 5.33 2.26 -9.39
CA MET A 251 6.09 2.81 -8.28
C MET A 251 7.17 3.78 -8.75
N LYS A 252 7.14 4.99 -8.21
CA LYS A 252 8.23 5.94 -8.41
C LYS A 252 9.43 5.52 -7.57
N GLN A 253 10.51 5.13 -8.23
CA GLN A 253 11.82 4.85 -7.62
C GLN A 253 12.60 6.14 -7.29
N THR A 254 11.93 7.21 -6.90
CA THR A 254 12.58 8.44 -6.48
C THR A 254 13.14 8.28 -5.07
N ALA A 255 14.27 8.95 -4.80
CA ALA A 255 14.84 9.01 -3.46
C ALA A 255 13.78 9.57 -2.48
N LEU A 256 13.22 8.69 -1.66
CA LEU A 256 12.23 9.08 -0.66
C LEU A 256 12.92 9.88 0.45
N VAL A 257 12.41 11.06 0.73
CA VAL A 257 12.86 11.84 1.87
C VAL A 257 12.30 11.19 3.14
N LYS A 258 13.20 10.89 4.09
CA LYS A 258 12.87 10.18 5.33
C LYS A 258 13.34 11.00 6.51
N PHE A 259 12.50 11.12 7.53
CA PHE A 259 12.82 11.81 8.78
C PHE A 259 12.75 10.84 9.95
N LYS A 260 13.55 11.13 10.98
CA LYS A 260 13.51 10.40 12.25
C LYS A 260 12.48 11.04 13.15
N LEU A 261 11.88 10.26 14.02
CA LEU A 261 10.92 10.76 15.01
C LEU A 261 11.46 11.90 15.90
N ASN A 262 12.77 11.95 16.10
CA ASN A 262 13.43 12.97 16.91
C ASN A 262 13.97 14.18 16.11
N ASP A 263 13.79 14.20 14.80
CA ASP A 263 14.16 15.37 13.97
C ASP A 263 13.21 16.52 14.30
N PHE A 264 13.71 17.75 14.27
CA PHE A 264 12.87 18.92 14.53
C PHE A 264 12.04 19.29 13.29
N VAL A 265 10.79 19.66 13.52
CA VAL A 265 9.85 20.02 12.44
C VAL A 265 10.38 21.19 11.62
N GLU A 266 11.03 22.16 12.26
CA GLU A 266 11.62 23.34 11.60
C GLU A 266 12.73 22.96 10.61
N ASP A 267 13.52 21.90 10.93
CA ASP A 267 14.66 21.48 10.11
C ASP A 267 14.23 20.68 8.86
N ILE A 268 12.92 20.37 8.71
CA ILE A 268 12.38 19.59 7.60
C ILE A 268 11.43 20.39 6.69
N GLN A 269 11.27 21.68 6.94
CA GLN A 269 10.41 22.58 6.13
C GLN A 269 11.14 23.19 4.92
N ASP A 270 12.45 23.02 4.83
CA ASP A 270 13.29 23.47 3.72
C ASP A 270 13.48 22.31 2.69
#